data_2f338512cc22c7fcf0efaaf7f9b8bf02
#
_entry.id   2f338512cc22c7fcf0efaaf7f9b8bf02
#
_cell.length_a   1.000
_cell.length_b   1.000
_cell.length_c   1.000
_cell.angle_alpha   90.00
_cell.angle_beta   90.00
_cell.angle_gamma   90.00
#
_symmetry.space_group_name_H-M   'P 1'
#
loop_
_entity.id
_entity.type
_entity.pdbx_description
1 polymer ?
#
loop_
_entity_poly.entity_id
_entity_poly.type
_entity_poly.pdbx_seq_one_letter_code
_entity_poly.pdbx_strand_id
1 'polypeptide(L)'
;MSFEFGFQVPGKARGAARPRFMRNGHTYIPDEDRRYRAFVQSMARKAIAGTQYTGKDALSFAVDILVCCKVPVSWAKAKKAAALRQEISPGKPDADNVAKIVLDSLNGIAWVDDSKVSILTVRKRYSDAYEGIRVWVEAEPTDRREA
;
A
#
# COMPACT_ATOMS: atom_id res chain seq x y z
N MET A 1 -10.75 -19.68 8.58
CA MET A 1 -10.46 -18.40 9.24
C MET A 1 -8.99 -18.06 9.04
N SER A 2 -8.69 -16.84 8.66
CA SER A 2 -7.32 -16.40 8.40
C SER A 2 -7.01 -15.11 9.16
N PHE A 3 -5.80 -15.01 9.71
CA PHE A 3 -5.29 -13.79 10.32
C PHE A 3 -4.39 -12.99 9.36
N GLU A 4 -4.35 -13.39 8.11
CA GLU A 4 -3.54 -12.70 7.10
C GLU A 4 -4.27 -12.68 5.76
N PHE A 5 -3.94 -11.67 4.95
CA PHE A 5 -4.39 -11.59 3.56
C PHE A 5 -3.42 -10.74 2.76
N GLY A 6 -3.41 -10.97 1.46
CA GLY A 6 -2.63 -10.17 0.53
C GLY A 6 -3.45 -9.77 -0.67
N PHE A 7 -3.11 -8.65 -1.27
CA PHE A 7 -3.77 -8.16 -2.48
C PHE A 7 -2.82 -7.34 -3.34
N GLN A 8 -3.24 -7.11 -4.57
CA GLN A 8 -2.50 -6.29 -5.53
C GLN A 8 -3.38 -5.15 -6.01
N VAL A 9 -2.76 -3.99 -6.24
CA VAL A 9 -3.41 -2.85 -6.88
C VAL A 9 -2.61 -2.56 -8.14
N PRO A 10 -3.07 -3.04 -9.31
CA PRO A 10 -2.35 -2.85 -10.56
C PRO A 10 -2.39 -1.40 -11.02
N GLY A 11 -1.42 -1.04 -11.84
CA GLY A 11 -1.29 0.29 -12.38
C GLY A 11 -0.27 1.13 -11.63
N LYS A 12 -0.05 2.35 -12.09
CA LYS A 12 0.94 3.25 -11.50
C LYS A 12 0.61 3.51 -10.03
N ALA A 13 1.56 3.22 -9.15
CA ALA A 13 1.41 3.47 -7.73
C ALA A 13 1.30 4.97 -7.45
N ARG A 14 0.44 5.32 -6.49
CA ARG A 14 0.21 6.71 -6.10
C ARG A 14 0.51 6.90 -4.62
N GLY A 15 1.25 7.96 -4.31
CA GLY A 15 1.43 8.41 -2.94
C GLY A 15 0.35 9.42 -2.55
N ALA A 16 0.06 9.50 -1.25
CA ALA A 16 -0.89 10.48 -0.73
C ALA A 16 -0.42 11.89 -1.03
N ALA A 17 -1.30 12.71 -1.60
CA ALA A 17 -1.05 14.13 -1.80
C ALA A 17 -1.32 14.89 -0.50
N ARG A 18 -0.71 16.07 -0.36
CA ARG A 18 -1.07 16.98 0.72
C ARG A 18 -2.51 17.45 0.52
N PRO A 19 -3.33 17.55 1.58
CA PRO A 19 -4.65 18.16 1.49
C PRO A 19 -4.55 19.57 0.92
N ARG A 20 -5.47 19.92 0.02
CA ARG A 20 -5.52 21.27 -0.57
C ARG A 20 -6.48 22.14 0.24
N PHE A 21 -6.17 23.43 0.31
CA PHE A 21 -7.00 24.39 1.01
C PHE A 21 -8.03 25.01 0.07
N MET A 22 -9.27 25.15 0.55
CA MET A 22 -10.32 25.93 -0.10
C MET A 22 -10.29 27.37 0.41
N ARG A 23 -10.92 28.29 -0.33
CA ARG A 23 -11.01 29.72 0.06
C ARG A 23 -11.65 29.94 1.43
N ASN A 24 -12.54 29.03 1.86
CA ASN A 24 -13.22 29.11 3.16
C ASN A 24 -12.39 28.51 4.32
N GLY A 25 -11.16 28.15 4.09
CA GLY A 25 -10.29 27.54 5.11
C GLY A 25 -10.43 26.05 5.29
N HIS A 26 -11.38 25.39 4.61
CA HIS A 26 -11.52 23.94 4.65
C HIS A 26 -10.47 23.27 3.77
N THR A 27 -10.06 22.05 4.16
CA THR A 27 -9.16 21.23 3.37
C THR A 27 -9.96 20.16 2.62
N TYR A 28 -9.41 19.70 1.51
CA TYR A 28 -10.00 18.60 0.75
C TYR A 28 -8.92 17.67 0.18
N ILE A 29 -9.30 16.42 -0.03
CA ILE A 29 -8.44 15.41 -0.66
C ILE A 29 -8.70 15.47 -2.16
N PRO A 30 -7.65 15.54 -3.01
CA PRO A 30 -7.83 15.51 -4.47
C PRO A 30 -8.62 14.29 -4.95
N ASP A 31 -9.43 14.46 -6.00
CA ASP A 31 -10.28 13.39 -6.55
C ASP A 31 -9.48 12.16 -6.98
N GLU A 32 -8.27 12.35 -7.50
CA GLU A 32 -7.39 11.25 -7.89
C GLU A 32 -6.99 10.39 -6.69
N ASP A 33 -6.72 11.00 -5.55
CA ASP A 33 -6.42 10.27 -4.31
C ASP A 33 -7.64 9.48 -3.85
N ARG A 34 -8.82 10.08 -3.92
CA ARG A 34 -10.07 9.39 -3.55
C ARG A 34 -10.34 8.18 -4.42
N ARG A 35 -10.12 8.31 -5.74
CA ARG A 35 -10.27 7.19 -6.69
C ARG A 35 -9.27 6.08 -6.40
N TYR A 36 -8.02 6.44 -6.14
CA TYR A 36 -7.00 5.45 -5.84
C TYR A 36 -7.30 4.74 -4.52
N ARG A 37 -7.70 5.47 -3.48
CA ARG A 37 -8.12 4.88 -2.20
C ARG A 37 -9.29 3.92 -2.39
N ALA A 38 -10.29 4.30 -3.19
CA ALA A 38 -11.43 3.43 -3.49
C ALA A 38 -10.99 2.16 -4.20
N PHE A 39 -10.01 2.23 -5.10
CA PHE A 39 -9.47 1.08 -5.77
C PHE A 39 -8.72 0.16 -4.81
N VAL A 40 -7.86 0.71 -3.95
CA VAL A 40 -7.17 -0.05 -2.89
C VAL A 40 -8.19 -0.77 -2.01
N GLN A 41 -9.22 -0.08 -1.56
CA GLN A 41 -10.29 -0.64 -0.73
C GLN A 41 -11.01 -1.79 -1.44
N SER A 42 -11.33 -1.62 -2.71
CA SER A 42 -12.02 -2.64 -3.51
C SER A 42 -11.18 -3.92 -3.60
N MET A 43 -9.89 -3.79 -3.89
CA MET A 43 -9.00 -4.94 -4.01
C MET A 43 -8.79 -5.65 -2.66
N ALA A 44 -8.69 -4.87 -1.58
CA ALA A 44 -8.57 -5.42 -0.24
C ALA A 44 -9.83 -6.19 0.17
N ARG A 45 -11.01 -5.63 -0.09
CA ARG A 45 -12.29 -6.32 0.23
C ARG A 45 -12.44 -7.64 -0.50
N LYS A 46 -12.04 -7.70 -1.77
CA LYS A 46 -12.06 -8.96 -2.54
C LYS A 46 -11.15 -10.00 -1.91
N ALA A 47 -9.94 -9.60 -1.54
CA ALA A 47 -8.98 -10.51 -0.92
C ALA A 47 -9.48 -11.00 0.44
N ILE A 48 -10.04 -10.13 1.26
CA ILE A 48 -10.60 -10.46 2.56
C ILE A 48 -11.74 -11.47 2.41
N ALA A 49 -12.64 -11.25 1.47
CA ALA A 49 -13.74 -12.19 1.20
C ALA A 49 -13.22 -13.55 0.76
N GLY A 50 -12.18 -13.57 -0.10
CA GLY A 50 -11.60 -14.82 -0.61
C GLY A 50 -10.83 -15.63 0.44
N THR A 51 -10.19 -14.96 1.40
CA THR A 51 -9.38 -15.62 2.44
C THR A 51 -10.13 -15.84 3.75
N GLN A 52 -11.33 -15.31 3.90
CA GLN A 52 -12.09 -15.32 5.16
C GLN A 52 -11.29 -14.70 6.31
N TYR A 53 -10.68 -13.56 6.05
CA TYR A 53 -9.90 -12.82 7.02
C TYR A 53 -10.76 -12.41 8.23
N THR A 54 -10.28 -12.70 9.44
CA THR A 54 -11.00 -12.44 10.69
C THR A 54 -10.18 -11.63 11.70
N GLY A 55 -9.09 -11.01 11.24
CA GLY A 55 -8.12 -10.34 12.11
C GLY A 55 -8.43 -8.89 12.43
N LYS A 56 -9.55 -8.31 11.98
CA LYS A 56 -9.83 -6.88 12.12
C LYS A 56 -9.72 -6.35 13.55
N ASP A 57 -10.09 -7.14 14.53
CA ASP A 57 -10.07 -6.75 15.95
C ASP A 57 -8.77 -7.18 16.67
N ALA A 58 -7.76 -7.58 15.94
CA ALA A 58 -6.49 -7.98 16.52
C ALA A 58 -5.81 -6.82 17.26
N LEU A 59 -4.89 -7.19 18.14
CA LEU A 59 -4.18 -6.24 18.98
C LEU A 59 -3.17 -5.40 18.19
N SER A 60 -2.50 -6.01 17.21
CA SER A 60 -1.51 -5.34 16.39
C SER A 60 -1.43 -5.96 14.99
N PHE A 61 -0.80 -5.24 14.07
CA PHE A 61 -0.71 -5.64 12.66
C PHE A 61 0.69 -5.41 12.14
N ALA A 62 1.15 -6.32 11.29
CA ALA A 62 2.31 -6.13 10.45
C ALA A 62 1.85 -5.93 9.01
N VAL A 63 2.40 -4.92 8.33
CA VAL A 63 2.05 -4.59 6.95
C VAL A 63 3.33 -4.54 6.12
N ASP A 64 3.30 -5.23 4.98
CA ASP A 64 4.39 -5.23 4.01
C ASP A 64 3.84 -4.71 2.68
N ILE A 65 4.48 -3.68 2.15
CA ILE A 65 4.09 -3.04 0.89
C ILE A 65 5.28 -3.12 -0.07
N LEU A 66 5.05 -3.70 -1.24
CA LEU A 66 6.01 -3.71 -2.34
C LEU A 66 5.48 -2.82 -3.46
N VAL A 67 6.22 -1.78 -3.80
CA VAL A 67 5.90 -0.87 -4.90
C VAL A 67 6.73 -1.28 -6.10
N CYS A 68 6.07 -1.77 -7.15
CA CYS A 68 6.69 -2.14 -8.41
C CYS A 68 6.52 -1.00 -9.41
N CYS A 69 7.62 -0.37 -9.79
CA CYS A 69 7.64 0.79 -10.67
C CYS A 69 8.08 0.38 -12.06
N LYS A 70 7.38 0.90 -13.08
CA LYS A 70 7.76 0.70 -14.46
C LYS A 70 9.03 1.49 -14.79
N VAL A 71 9.95 0.87 -15.53
CA VAL A 71 11.12 1.57 -16.04
C VAL A 71 10.68 2.57 -17.10
N PRO A 72 11.11 3.86 -17.02
CA PRO A 72 10.72 4.84 -18.05
C PRO A 72 11.15 4.42 -19.44
N VAL A 73 10.23 4.54 -20.39
CA VAL A 73 10.44 4.13 -21.79
C VAL A 73 11.56 4.94 -22.44
N SER A 74 11.72 6.19 -22.02
CA SER A 74 12.73 7.12 -22.58
C SER A 74 14.17 6.82 -22.17
N TRP A 75 14.38 5.95 -21.17
CA TRP A 75 15.73 5.64 -20.69
C TRP A 75 16.51 4.82 -21.71
N ALA A 76 17.81 5.06 -21.79
CA ALA A 76 18.71 4.26 -22.61
C ALA A 76 18.75 2.81 -22.13
N LYS A 77 19.07 1.88 -23.04
CA LYS A 77 19.08 0.44 -22.78
C LYS A 77 19.94 0.06 -21.57
N ALA A 78 21.14 0.65 -21.44
CA ALA A 78 22.04 0.37 -20.33
C ALA A 78 21.42 0.80 -18.98
N LYS A 79 20.75 1.96 -18.95
CA LYS A 79 20.10 2.46 -17.75
C LYS A 79 18.88 1.61 -17.37
N LYS A 80 18.09 1.17 -18.37
CA LYS A 80 16.99 0.24 -18.13
C LYS A 80 17.47 -1.07 -17.50
N ALA A 81 18.56 -1.63 -18.03
CA ALA A 81 19.14 -2.85 -17.49
C ALA A 81 19.62 -2.66 -16.05
N ALA A 82 20.27 -1.54 -15.75
CA ALA A 82 20.72 -1.22 -14.39
C ALA A 82 19.53 -1.10 -13.43
N ALA A 83 18.43 -0.46 -13.86
CA ALA A 83 17.21 -0.36 -13.08
C ALA A 83 16.63 -1.74 -12.74
N LEU A 84 16.57 -2.64 -13.71
CA LEU A 84 16.05 -4.00 -13.50
C LEU A 84 16.95 -4.86 -12.61
N ARG A 85 18.25 -4.55 -12.56
CA ARG A 85 19.16 -5.17 -11.59
C ARG A 85 19.09 -4.54 -10.20
N GLN A 86 18.18 -3.57 -10.02
CA GLN A 86 18.02 -2.83 -8.77
C GLN A 86 19.26 -2.01 -8.36
N GLU A 87 20.04 -1.58 -9.31
CA GLU A 87 21.17 -0.68 -9.10
C GLU A 87 20.74 0.79 -9.03
N ILE A 88 19.50 1.07 -9.43
CA ILE A 88 18.87 2.39 -9.39
C ILE A 88 17.56 2.22 -8.63
N SER A 89 17.35 3.03 -7.61
CA SER A 89 16.08 3.02 -6.86
C SER A 89 15.07 3.95 -7.51
N PRO A 90 13.78 3.55 -7.57
CA PRO A 90 12.73 4.47 -8.03
C PRO A 90 12.63 5.71 -7.14
N GLY A 91 12.46 6.88 -7.75
CA GLY A 91 12.28 8.13 -7.02
C GLY A 91 10.86 8.28 -6.49
N LYS A 92 9.93 8.48 -7.38
CA LYS A 92 8.51 8.65 -7.04
C LYS A 92 7.72 7.37 -7.31
N PRO A 93 6.65 7.12 -6.54
CA PRO A 93 6.19 7.87 -5.38
C PRO A 93 7.08 7.63 -4.15
N ASP A 94 7.05 8.57 -3.19
CA ASP A 94 7.79 8.42 -1.94
C ASP A 94 7.20 7.29 -1.09
N ALA A 95 8.06 6.52 -0.44
CA ALA A 95 7.65 5.33 0.32
C ALA A 95 6.65 5.68 1.45
N ASP A 96 6.89 6.76 2.17
CA ASP A 96 6.00 7.20 3.25
C ASP A 96 4.63 7.64 2.74
N ASN A 97 4.57 8.28 1.57
CA ASN A 97 3.31 8.69 0.97
C ASN A 97 2.49 7.51 0.47
N VAL A 98 3.14 6.47 -0.06
CA VAL A 98 2.45 5.22 -0.43
C VAL A 98 1.92 4.52 0.81
N ALA A 99 2.74 4.41 1.85
CA ALA A 99 2.31 3.83 3.11
C ALA A 99 1.08 4.55 3.65
N LYS A 100 1.09 5.87 3.65
CA LYS A 100 -0.04 6.67 4.15
C LYS A 100 -1.34 6.37 3.40
N ILE A 101 -1.31 6.37 2.07
CA ILE A 101 -2.53 6.14 1.29
C ILE A 101 -3.06 4.71 1.48
N VAL A 102 -2.16 3.72 1.59
CA VAL A 102 -2.55 2.33 1.83
C VAL A 102 -3.14 2.17 3.24
N LEU A 103 -2.47 2.65 4.26
CA LEU A 103 -2.93 2.50 5.64
C LEU A 103 -4.26 3.23 5.87
N ASP A 104 -4.40 4.45 5.37
CA ASP A 104 -5.66 5.20 5.46
C ASP A 104 -6.80 4.49 4.72
N SER A 105 -6.52 3.91 3.56
CA SER A 105 -7.51 3.18 2.77
C SER A 105 -8.04 1.94 3.50
N LEU A 106 -7.21 1.30 4.32
CA LEU A 106 -7.57 0.05 5.01
C LEU A 106 -8.22 0.28 6.37
N ASN A 107 -8.34 1.51 6.84
CA ASN A 107 -9.07 1.82 8.07
C ASN A 107 -10.53 1.39 7.94
N GLY A 108 -11.01 0.64 8.93
CA GLY A 108 -12.36 0.08 8.92
C GLY A 108 -12.51 -1.18 8.07
N ILE A 109 -11.47 -1.60 7.35
CA ILE A 109 -11.48 -2.79 6.48
C ILE A 109 -10.57 -3.88 7.03
N ALA A 110 -9.27 -3.62 7.14
CA ALA A 110 -8.30 -4.57 7.66
C ALA A 110 -8.16 -4.47 9.18
N TRP A 111 -8.36 -3.29 9.72
CA TRP A 111 -8.28 -2.95 11.12
C TRP A 111 -9.27 -1.84 11.45
N VAL A 112 -9.46 -1.57 12.72
CA VAL A 112 -10.30 -0.45 13.14
C VAL A 112 -9.61 0.88 12.86
N ASP A 113 -8.33 0.97 13.24
CA ASP A 113 -7.52 2.17 13.00
C ASP A 113 -6.06 1.78 12.78
N ASP A 114 -5.35 2.52 11.92
CA ASP A 114 -3.96 2.25 11.56
C ASP A 114 -2.97 2.51 12.70
N SER A 115 -3.41 3.12 13.78
CA SER A 115 -2.61 3.24 15.01
C SER A 115 -2.20 1.88 15.59
N LYS A 116 -2.86 0.80 15.19
CA LYS A 116 -2.56 -0.56 15.62
C LYS A 116 -1.52 -1.26 14.75
N VAL A 117 -1.08 -0.63 13.67
CA VAL A 117 0.01 -1.16 12.85
C VAL A 117 1.33 -0.96 13.60
N SER A 118 1.97 -2.06 13.97
CA SER A 118 3.21 -2.03 14.76
C SER A 118 4.46 -2.29 13.93
N ILE A 119 4.32 -2.95 12.78
CA ILE A 119 5.41 -3.21 11.85
C ILE A 119 4.95 -2.76 10.46
N LEU A 120 5.73 -1.90 9.85
CA LEU A 120 5.46 -1.41 8.50
C LEU A 120 6.74 -1.49 7.69
N THR A 121 6.69 -2.24 6.60
CA THR A 121 7.79 -2.35 5.66
C THR A 121 7.32 -1.87 4.29
N VAL A 122 8.06 -0.95 3.70
CA VAL A 122 7.79 -0.46 2.34
C VAL A 122 9.06 -0.61 1.51
N ARG A 123 8.95 -1.33 0.40
CA ARG A 123 10.04 -1.50 -0.56
C ARG A 123 9.58 -0.99 -1.91
N LYS A 124 10.48 -0.29 -2.60
CA LYS A 124 10.26 0.16 -3.97
C LYS A 124 11.30 -0.48 -4.87
N ARG A 125 10.88 -0.94 -6.03
CA ARG A 125 11.79 -1.52 -7.00
C ARG A 125 11.25 -1.36 -8.42
N TYR A 126 12.16 -1.39 -9.38
CA TYR A 126 11.77 -1.46 -10.79
C TYR A 126 11.39 -2.88 -11.17
N SER A 127 10.43 -2.98 -12.09
CA SER A 127 9.99 -4.26 -12.62
C SER A 127 9.54 -4.09 -14.07
N ASP A 128 9.81 -5.08 -14.90
CA ASP A 128 9.28 -5.19 -16.25
C ASP A 128 8.09 -6.16 -16.34
N ALA A 129 7.85 -6.91 -15.26
CA ALA A 129 6.80 -7.93 -15.21
C ALA A 129 5.49 -7.42 -14.62
N TYR A 130 5.54 -6.44 -13.72
CA TYR A 130 4.37 -5.94 -13.02
C TYR A 130 4.55 -4.48 -12.61
N GLU A 131 3.51 -3.67 -12.83
CA GLU A 131 3.42 -2.31 -12.32
C GLU A 131 2.26 -2.21 -11.35
N GLY A 132 2.52 -1.78 -10.13
CA GLY A 132 1.50 -1.64 -9.10
C GLY A 132 2.06 -1.86 -7.71
N ILE A 133 1.18 -1.99 -6.75
CA ILE A 133 1.57 -2.32 -5.38
C ILE A 133 1.07 -3.71 -5.01
N ARG A 134 1.84 -4.37 -4.16
CA ARG A 134 1.44 -5.62 -3.50
C ARG A 134 1.46 -5.36 -2.01
N VAL A 135 0.37 -5.71 -1.34
CA VAL A 135 0.20 -5.47 0.09
C VAL A 135 -0.07 -6.78 0.79
N TRP A 136 0.64 -7.00 1.88
CA TRP A 136 0.41 -8.13 2.77
C TRP A 136 0.12 -7.62 4.17
N VAL A 137 -0.96 -8.11 4.76
CA VAL A 137 -1.38 -7.76 6.11
C VAL A 137 -1.40 -9.02 6.96
N GLU A 138 -0.73 -8.96 8.09
CA GLU A 138 -0.76 -10.02 9.09
C GLU A 138 -1.26 -9.44 10.41
N ALA A 139 -2.39 -9.98 10.90
CA ALA A 139 -2.94 -9.62 12.19
C ALA A 139 -2.37 -10.53 13.28
N GLU A 140 -1.94 -9.93 14.38
CA GLU A 140 -1.52 -10.72 15.54
C GLU A 140 -2.72 -11.04 16.41
N PRO A 141 -3.03 -12.34 16.61
CA PRO A 141 -4.13 -12.73 17.49
C PRO A 141 -3.94 -12.26 18.91
N THR A 142 -5.03 -11.94 19.58
CA THR A 142 -5.02 -11.46 20.97
C THR A 142 -4.52 -12.47 21.98
N ASP A 143 -4.37 -13.74 21.59
CA ASP A 143 -4.03 -14.85 22.49
C ASP A 143 -2.54 -15.19 22.58
N ARG A 144 -1.66 -14.39 21.99
CA ARG A 144 -0.21 -14.59 22.18
C ARG A 144 0.30 -14.08 23.52
N ARG A 145 -0.45 -14.28 24.58
CA ARG A 145 -0.02 -13.86 25.92
C ARG A 145 1.09 -14.72 26.52
N GLU A 146 1.48 -15.79 25.86
CA GLU A 146 2.35 -16.80 26.43
C GLU A 146 3.53 -17.16 25.51
N ALA A 147 3.99 -16.21 24.73
CA ALA A 147 5.22 -16.45 24.01
C ALA A 147 6.42 -16.22 24.89
#